data_4022b9598f552a71bcb9846d7ad09754
#
_entry.id   4022b9598f552a71bcb9846d7ad09754
#
_cell.length_a   1.000
_cell.length_b   1.000
_cell.length_c   1.000
_cell.angle_alpha   90.00
_cell.angle_beta   90.00
_cell.angle_gamma   90.00
#
_symmetry.space_group_name_H-M   'P 1'
#
loop_
_entity.id
_entity.type
_entity.pdbx_description
1 polymer ?
#
loop_
_entity_poly.entity_id
_entity_poly.type
_entity_poly.pdbx_seq_one_letter_code
_entity_poly.pdbx_strand_id
1 'polypeptide(L)'
;VPHGEEEEEAESALTIDETAKVPVKAVVDGKVIAIEDVKDGIFSEKVLGDGVGIIPTSETVLAPAEGEICTVMEASKHAIGVRTTNNSVFLIHVGIETVSMNGEGFEYLVKKGQHVKEGQPILKFDKAKIEAKGLNPVVVFVKTDEGNQTPVAFKTGINVKAGKDVIGE
;
A
#
# COMPACT_ATOMS: atom_id res chain seq x y z
N VAL A 1 8.64 -21.03 27.64
CA VAL A 1 8.13 -20.22 27.61
C VAL A 1 7.82 -19.53 26.55
N PRO A 2 6.91 -19.51 26.19
CA PRO A 2 6.43 -18.80 25.08
C PRO A 2 6.66 -17.35 25.22
N HIS A 3 7.73 -17.04 25.82
CA HIS A 3 8.02 -15.64 25.98
C HIS A 3 8.24 -14.96 24.66
N GLY A 4 8.67 -15.70 23.65
CA GLY A 4 8.82 -15.12 22.33
C GLY A 4 7.51 -14.58 21.79
N GLU A 5 6.40 -15.22 22.10
CA GLU A 5 5.11 -14.77 21.64
C GLU A 5 4.71 -13.46 22.28
N GLU A 6 4.97 -13.30 23.56
CA GLU A 6 4.67 -12.08 24.26
C GLU A 6 5.52 -10.94 23.72
N GLU A 7 6.77 -11.22 23.43
CA GLU A 7 7.64 -10.21 22.86
C GLU A 7 7.16 -9.79 21.47
N GLU A 8 6.70 -10.75 20.68
CA GLU A 8 6.17 -10.44 19.35
C GLU A 8 4.97 -9.53 19.42
N GLU A 9 4.08 -9.76 20.38
CA GLU A 9 2.94 -8.90 20.56
C GLU A 9 3.37 -7.48 20.93
N ALA A 10 4.35 -7.38 21.83
CA ALA A 10 4.85 -6.08 22.22
C ALA A 10 5.55 -5.39 21.07
N GLU A 11 6.28 -6.15 20.23
CA GLU A 11 6.96 -5.58 19.09
C GLU A 11 5.99 -5.15 17.99
N SER A 12 4.88 -5.87 17.85
CA SER A 12 3.91 -5.52 16.83
C SER A 12 3.01 -4.37 17.27
N ALA A 13 3.02 -4.04 18.55
CA ALA A 13 2.21 -2.93 19.04
C ALA A 13 2.75 -1.61 18.50
N LEU A 14 1.94 -0.96 17.69
CA LEU A 14 2.31 0.29 17.08
C LEU A 14 2.03 1.45 18.05
N THR A 15 3.03 2.29 18.28
CA THR A 15 2.82 3.49 19.08
C THR A 15 2.19 4.55 18.19
N ILE A 16 0.97 4.98 18.54
CA ILE A 16 0.21 5.92 17.74
C ILE A 16 0.29 7.33 18.32
N ASP A 17 0.59 8.31 17.44
CA ASP A 17 0.51 9.73 17.76
C ASP A 17 -0.20 10.41 16.59
N GLU A 18 -1.49 10.68 16.73
CA GLU A 18 -2.29 11.24 15.66
C GLU A 18 -1.93 12.67 15.28
N THR A 19 -1.11 13.33 16.09
CA THR A 19 -0.64 14.68 15.77
C THR A 19 0.65 14.67 14.96
N ALA A 20 1.29 13.52 14.84
CA ALA A 20 2.56 13.43 14.11
C ALA A 20 2.34 13.56 12.61
N LYS A 21 3.30 14.19 11.94
CA LYS A 21 3.32 14.23 10.48
C LYS A 21 4.12 13.04 10.00
N VAL A 22 3.51 12.23 9.15
CA VAL A 22 4.15 11.03 8.61
C VAL A 22 4.18 11.14 7.09
N PRO A 23 5.31 11.57 6.52
CA PRO A 23 5.45 11.56 5.07
C PRO A 23 5.39 10.12 4.57
N VAL A 24 4.72 9.90 3.45
CA VAL A 24 4.62 8.57 2.86
C VAL A 24 5.46 8.50 1.60
N LYS A 25 6.23 7.42 1.51
CA LYS A 25 7.13 7.17 0.38
C LYS A 25 6.43 6.35 -0.70
N ALA A 26 6.94 6.46 -1.92
CA ALA A 26 6.45 5.65 -3.01
C ALA A 26 6.54 4.17 -2.65
N VAL A 27 5.51 3.41 -3.01
CA VAL A 27 5.43 1.98 -2.68
C VAL A 27 6.00 1.10 -3.77
N VAL A 28 6.09 1.59 -5.01
CA VAL A 28 6.77 0.94 -6.13
C VAL A 28 7.52 2.00 -6.92
N ASP A 29 8.49 1.56 -7.74
CA ASP A 29 9.11 2.45 -8.70
C ASP A 29 8.12 2.70 -9.83
N GLY A 30 8.11 3.89 -10.38
CA GLY A 30 7.28 4.17 -11.54
C GLY A 30 6.84 5.61 -11.63
N LYS A 31 5.84 5.85 -12.48
CA LYS A 31 5.29 7.19 -12.67
C LYS A 31 4.01 7.35 -11.87
N VAL A 32 3.95 8.41 -11.08
CA VAL A 32 2.76 8.73 -10.29
C VAL A 32 1.77 9.49 -11.17
N ILE A 33 0.55 8.98 -11.22
CA ILE A 33 -0.54 9.62 -11.96
C ILE A 33 -1.66 9.99 -10.97
N ALA A 34 -2.46 10.98 -11.37
CA ALA A 34 -3.61 11.36 -10.57
C ALA A 34 -4.58 10.17 -10.45
N ILE A 35 -5.24 10.04 -9.31
CA ILE A 35 -6.15 8.92 -9.09
C ILE A 35 -7.30 8.93 -10.11
N GLU A 36 -7.71 10.11 -10.56
CA GLU A 36 -8.75 10.24 -11.59
C GLU A 36 -8.33 9.58 -12.90
N ASP A 37 -7.04 9.49 -13.16
CA ASP A 37 -6.53 8.91 -14.40
C ASP A 37 -6.48 7.38 -14.38
N VAL A 38 -6.75 6.76 -13.24
CA VAL A 38 -6.86 5.30 -13.14
C VAL A 38 -8.08 4.79 -13.90
N LYS A 39 -9.17 5.58 -13.91
CA LYS A 39 -10.38 5.34 -14.72
C LYS A 39 -11.05 3.99 -14.50
N ASP A 40 -11.10 3.54 -13.28
CA ASP A 40 -11.74 2.26 -12.95
C ASP A 40 -13.17 2.41 -12.44
N GLY A 41 -13.63 3.65 -12.21
CA GLY A 41 -14.98 3.93 -11.70
C GLY A 41 -15.14 3.82 -10.20
N ILE A 42 -14.14 3.33 -9.48
CA ILE A 42 -14.17 3.22 -8.01
C ILE A 42 -13.05 4.05 -7.42
N PHE A 43 -11.79 3.67 -7.64
CA PHE A 43 -10.67 4.46 -7.13
C PHE A 43 -10.62 5.84 -7.76
N SER A 44 -10.88 5.93 -9.06
CA SER A 44 -10.83 7.20 -9.77
C SER A 44 -11.86 8.20 -9.29
N GLU A 45 -12.95 7.74 -8.65
CA GLU A 45 -13.98 8.61 -8.10
C GLU A 45 -13.80 8.83 -6.59
N LYS A 46 -12.68 8.38 -6.05
CA LYS A 46 -12.31 8.55 -4.64
C LYS A 46 -13.31 7.92 -3.66
N VAL A 47 -13.98 6.86 -4.10
CA VAL A 47 -14.97 6.16 -3.26
C VAL A 47 -14.31 5.59 -2.00
N LEU A 48 -13.08 5.08 -2.12
CA LEU A 48 -12.36 4.50 -1.00
C LEU A 48 -11.40 5.48 -0.33
N GLY A 49 -11.23 6.67 -0.88
CA GLY A 49 -10.36 7.70 -0.34
C GLY A 49 -9.57 8.40 -1.42
N ASP A 50 -8.82 9.44 -1.02
CA ASP A 50 -7.96 10.17 -1.95
C ASP A 50 -6.61 9.47 -2.05
N GLY A 51 -5.97 9.58 -3.19
CA GLY A 51 -4.68 8.95 -3.40
C GLY A 51 -4.16 9.16 -4.80
N VAL A 52 -3.34 8.22 -5.24
CA VAL A 52 -2.70 8.26 -6.56
C VAL A 52 -2.65 6.86 -7.16
N GLY A 53 -2.37 6.81 -8.47
CA GLY A 53 -1.95 5.57 -9.12
C GLY A 53 -0.46 5.66 -9.40
N ILE A 54 0.22 4.53 -9.47
CA ILE A 54 1.61 4.47 -9.90
C ILE A 54 1.70 3.43 -11.01
N ILE A 55 2.20 3.85 -12.17
CA ILE A 55 2.44 2.93 -13.28
C ILE A 55 3.76 2.23 -12.96
N PRO A 56 3.75 0.95 -12.55
CA PRO A 56 4.93 0.36 -11.93
C PRO A 56 6.02 -0.02 -12.93
N THR A 57 7.27 0.23 -12.55
CA THR A 57 8.43 -0.29 -13.25
C THR A 57 9.20 -1.27 -12.37
N SER A 58 8.65 -1.58 -11.19
CA SER A 58 9.19 -2.61 -10.31
C SER A 58 8.05 -3.54 -9.90
N GLU A 59 8.37 -4.66 -9.26
CA GLU A 59 7.41 -5.70 -8.94
C GLU A 59 7.37 -6.06 -7.44
N THR A 60 7.92 -5.18 -6.61
CA THR A 60 7.89 -5.36 -5.16
C THR A 60 7.30 -4.11 -4.53
N VAL A 61 6.27 -4.30 -3.72
CA VAL A 61 5.63 -3.22 -2.97
C VAL A 61 6.39 -3.05 -1.66
N LEU A 62 6.79 -1.82 -1.37
CA LEU A 62 7.48 -1.47 -0.12
C LEU A 62 6.53 -0.70 0.79
N ALA A 63 6.70 -0.84 2.10
CA ALA A 63 5.90 -0.09 3.06
C ALA A 63 6.14 1.41 2.90
N PRO A 64 5.07 2.23 2.83
CA PRO A 64 5.20 3.68 2.61
C PRO A 64 5.74 4.43 3.82
N ALA A 65 5.63 3.85 5.00
CA ALA A 65 6.05 4.43 6.26
C ALA A 65 6.08 3.32 7.29
N GLU A 66 6.65 3.61 8.45
CA GLU A 66 6.57 2.67 9.58
C GLU A 66 5.12 2.48 9.95
N GLY A 67 4.71 1.24 10.20
CA GLY A 67 3.34 0.96 10.54
C GLY A 67 3.08 -0.51 10.83
N GLU A 68 1.80 -0.84 10.83
CA GLU A 68 1.33 -2.20 11.08
C GLU A 68 0.49 -2.65 9.90
N ILE A 69 0.64 -3.90 9.50
CA ILE A 69 -0.19 -4.48 8.43
C ILE A 69 -1.58 -4.73 9.01
N CYS A 70 -2.55 -3.94 8.58
CA CYS A 70 -3.91 -4.00 9.14
C CYS A 70 -4.92 -4.71 8.25
N THR A 71 -4.62 -4.89 6.96
CA THR A 71 -5.53 -5.53 6.03
C THR A 71 -4.77 -6.42 5.06
N VAL A 72 -5.22 -7.66 4.91
CA VAL A 72 -4.73 -8.57 3.88
C VAL A 72 -5.91 -9.29 3.25
N MET A 73 -5.75 -9.71 2.00
CA MET A 73 -6.75 -10.50 1.26
C MET A 73 -6.17 -11.88 1.07
N GLU A 74 -6.51 -12.82 1.97
CA GLU A 74 -5.88 -14.13 2.04
C GLU A 74 -5.91 -14.91 0.72
N ALA A 75 -7.01 -14.85 0.00
CA ALA A 75 -7.16 -15.61 -1.24
C ALA A 75 -6.56 -14.90 -2.45
N SER A 76 -6.85 -13.60 -2.60
CA SER A 76 -6.48 -12.86 -3.82
C SER A 76 -5.14 -12.16 -3.73
N LYS A 77 -4.69 -11.80 -2.54
CA LYS A 77 -3.35 -11.24 -2.25
C LYS A 77 -2.97 -10.02 -3.07
N HIS A 78 -3.95 -9.34 -3.67
CA HIS A 78 -3.69 -8.21 -4.56
C HIS A 78 -3.70 -6.86 -3.85
N ALA A 79 -4.07 -6.83 -2.60
CA ALA A 79 -4.16 -5.59 -1.82
C ALA A 79 -3.62 -5.79 -0.43
N ILE A 80 -3.11 -4.71 0.16
CA ILE A 80 -2.56 -4.73 1.51
C ILE A 80 -2.80 -3.37 2.15
N GLY A 81 -3.21 -3.37 3.42
CA GLY A 81 -3.44 -2.15 4.18
C GLY A 81 -2.37 -1.94 5.24
N VAL A 82 -1.92 -0.70 5.38
CA VAL A 82 -0.91 -0.31 6.37
C VAL A 82 -1.47 0.81 7.23
N ARG A 83 -1.42 0.63 8.54
CA ARG A 83 -1.76 1.68 9.52
C ARG A 83 -0.46 2.31 9.99
N THR A 84 -0.31 3.60 9.74
CA THR A 84 0.92 4.31 10.10
C THR A 84 0.92 4.77 11.54
N THR A 85 2.04 5.33 12.00
CA THR A 85 2.20 5.76 13.39
C THR A 85 1.32 6.94 13.77
N ASN A 86 0.73 7.65 12.82
CA ASN A 86 -0.25 8.69 13.11
C ASN A 86 -1.70 8.20 12.90
N ASN A 87 -1.88 6.88 12.84
CA ASN A 87 -3.19 6.24 12.68
C ASN A 87 -3.85 6.49 11.32
N SER A 88 -3.10 6.89 10.32
CA SER A 88 -3.61 6.93 8.94
C SER A 88 -3.58 5.53 8.37
N VAL A 89 -4.63 5.15 7.66
CA VAL A 89 -4.73 3.82 7.05
C VAL A 89 -4.65 3.96 5.53
N PHE A 90 -3.62 3.38 4.96
CA PHE A 90 -3.42 3.40 3.51
C PHE A 90 -3.69 2.01 2.93
N LEU A 91 -4.39 2.00 1.80
CA LEU A 91 -4.62 0.77 1.04
C LEU A 91 -3.75 0.82 -0.21
N ILE A 92 -3.02 -0.25 -0.45
CA ILE A 92 -2.23 -0.44 -1.66
C ILE A 92 -2.89 -1.56 -2.43
N HIS A 93 -3.40 -1.24 -3.62
CA HIS A 93 -4.16 -2.17 -4.45
C HIS A 93 -3.38 -2.37 -5.76
N VAL A 94 -2.88 -3.56 -5.98
CA VAL A 94 -2.05 -3.85 -7.14
C VAL A 94 -2.92 -4.29 -8.30
N GLY A 95 -2.96 -3.46 -9.33
CA GLY A 95 -3.72 -3.73 -10.54
C GLY A 95 -5.21 -3.45 -10.39
N ILE A 96 -5.91 -3.43 -11.51
CA ILE A 96 -7.35 -3.24 -11.57
C ILE A 96 -8.00 -4.58 -11.89
N GLU A 97 -9.00 -4.95 -11.09
CA GLU A 97 -9.72 -6.22 -11.21
C GLU A 97 -8.84 -7.47 -11.01
N THR A 98 -7.68 -7.30 -10.42
CA THR A 98 -6.74 -8.38 -10.17
C THR A 98 -7.22 -9.38 -9.13
N VAL A 99 -8.30 -9.06 -8.41
CA VAL A 99 -8.98 -10.02 -7.54
C VAL A 99 -9.36 -11.29 -8.32
N SER A 100 -9.65 -11.16 -9.61
CA SER A 100 -10.02 -12.27 -10.48
C SER A 100 -8.89 -13.26 -10.72
N MET A 101 -7.66 -12.90 -10.40
CA MET A 101 -6.50 -13.78 -10.57
C MET A 101 -6.35 -14.80 -9.44
N ASN A 102 -7.16 -14.70 -8.40
CA ASN A 102 -7.22 -15.67 -7.30
C ASN A 102 -5.86 -15.91 -6.63
N GLY A 103 -5.05 -14.87 -6.53
CA GLY A 103 -3.73 -14.93 -5.89
C GLY A 103 -2.59 -15.33 -6.81
N GLU A 104 -2.88 -15.73 -8.02
CA GLU A 104 -1.84 -16.10 -8.97
C GLU A 104 -0.99 -14.87 -9.32
N GLY A 105 0.32 -14.98 -9.15
CA GLY A 105 1.22 -13.86 -9.42
C GLY A 105 1.39 -12.89 -8.25
N PHE A 106 0.83 -13.20 -7.08
CA PHE A 106 0.96 -12.37 -5.88
C PHE A 106 1.53 -13.18 -4.73
N GLU A 107 2.38 -12.55 -3.93
CA GLU A 107 2.98 -13.19 -2.75
C GLU A 107 3.16 -12.17 -1.64
N TYR A 108 2.52 -12.39 -0.49
CA TYR A 108 2.79 -11.56 0.69
C TYR A 108 4.13 -11.93 1.30
N LEU A 109 4.89 -10.90 1.70
CA LEU A 109 6.15 -11.06 2.42
C LEU A 109 5.99 -10.79 3.92
N VAL A 110 4.79 -10.42 4.33
CA VAL A 110 4.44 -10.09 5.72
C VAL A 110 3.07 -10.66 6.05
N LYS A 111 2.70 -10.61 7.33
CA LYS A 111 1.41 -11.11 7.82
C LYS A 111 0.61 -9.98 8.43
N LYS A 112 -0.71 -10.16 8.49
CA LYS A 112 -1.58 -9.23 9.19
C LYS A 112 -1.13 -9.11 10.64
N GLY A 113 -1.06 -7.87 11.14
CA GLY A 113 -0.62 -7.57 12.49
C GLY A 113 0.88 -7.34 12.61
N GLN A 114 1.65 -7.61 11.56
CA GLN A 114 3.09 -7.44 11.62
C GLN A 114 3.48 -5.97 11.58
N HIS A 115 4.44 -5.59 12.43
CA HIS A 115 5.04 -4.26 12.42
C HIS A 115 6.05 -4.21 11.28
N VAL A 116 5.99 -3.17 10.46
CA VAL A 116 6.90 -2.98 9.33
C VAL A 116 7.60 -1.63 9.43
N LYS A 117 8.77 -1.56 8.84
CA LYS A 117 9.53 -0.32 8.76
C LYS A 117 9.32 0.31 7.40
N GLU A 118 9.52 1.63 7.31
CA GLU A 118 9.48 2.33 6.03
C GLU A 118 10.43 1.65 5.05
N GLY A 119 9.94 1.38 3.84
CA GLY A 119 10.77 0.76 2.79
C GLY A 119 10.89 -0.76 2.89
N GLN A 120 10.27 -1.38 3.88
CA GLN A 120 10.33 -2.84 4.00
C GLN A 120 9.48 -3.48 2.92
N PRO A 121 10.00 -4.51 2.21
CA PRO A 121 9.19 -5.23 1.21
C PRO A 121 8.01 -5.94 1.87
N ILE A 122 6.81 -5.75 1.33
CA ILE A 122 5.59 -6.30 1.92
C ILE A 122 4.77 -7.17 0.98
N LEU A 123 4.92 -6.99 -0.33
CA LEU A 123 4.15 -7.76 -1.31
C LEU A 123 4.92 -7.82 -2.62
N LYS A 124 4.95 -8.99 -3.24
CA LYS A 124 5.51 -9.16 -4.59
C LYS A 124 4.39 -9.45 -5.57
N PHE A 125 4.54 -8.97 -6.78
CA PHE A 125 3.58 -9.26 -7.83
C PHE A 125 4.29 -9.48 -9.16
N ASP A 126 3.64 -10.22 -10.06
CA ASP A 126 4.15 -10.52 -11.39
C ASP A 126 3.41 -9.65 -12.40
N LYS A 127 4.03 -8.55 -12.81
CA LYS A 127 3.43 -7.60 -13.72
C LYS A 127 3.06 -8.24 -15.05
N ALA A 128 3.93 -9.10 -15.56
CA ALA A 128 3.70 -9.77 -16.85
C ALA A 128 2.45 -10.65 -16.80
N LYS A 129 2.22 -11.34 -15.67
CA LYS A 129 1.01 -12.14 -15.51
C LYS A 129 -0.26 -11.30 -15.49
N ILE A 130 -0.20 -10.14 -14.85
CA ILE A 130 -1.34 -9.22 -14.83
C ILE A 130 -1.65 -8.77 -16.25
N GLU A 131 -0.63 -8.37 -16.99
CA GLU A 131 -0.80 -7.90 -18.37
C GLU A 131 -1.25 -9.03 -19.30
N ALA A 132 -0.78 -10.25 -19.07
CA ALA A 132 -1.19 -11.42 -19.85
C ALA A 132 -2.67 -11.73 -19.69
N LYS A 133 -3.29 -11.34 -18.57
CA LYS A 133 -4.73 -11.47 -18.36
C LYS A 133 -5.52 -10.30 -18.95
N GLY A 134 -4.86 -9.37 -19.60
CA GLY A 134 -5.50 -8.18 -20.15
C GLY A 134 -5.86 -7.14 -19.10
N LEU A 135 -5.27 -7.23 -17.91
CA LEU A 135 -5.58 -6.32 -16.81
C LEU A 135 -4.52 -5.22 -16.70
N ASN A 136 -4.93 -4.09 -16.11
CA ASN A 136 -4.04 -2.95 -15.91
C ASN A 136 -3.23 -3.16 -14.64
N PRO A 137 -1.88 -3.14 -14.70
CA PRO A 137 -1.04 -3.38 -13.53
C PRO A 137 -0.83 -2.15 -12.64
N VAL A 138 -1.51 -1.05 -12.88
CA VAL A 138 -1.34 0.17 -12.07
C VAL A 138 -1.50 -0.15 -10.60
N VAL A 139 -0.61 0.41 -9.76
CA VAL A 139 -0.68 0.25 -8.32
C VAL A 139 -1.41 1.46 -7.76
N VAL A 140 -2.56 1.22 -7.13
CA VAL A 140 -3.37 2.29 -6.55
C VAL A 140 -3.00 2.42 -5.08
N PHE A 141 -2.69 3.65 -4.65
CA PHE A 141 -2.29 3.96 -3.28
C PHE A 141 -3.24 5.02 -2.75
N VAL A 142 -4.09 4.66 -1.80
CA VAL A 142 -5.11 5.57 -1.27
C VAL A 142 -5.04 5.67 0.24
N LYS A 143 -5.34 6.87 0.75
CA LYS A 143 -5.60 7.06 2.17
C LYS A 143 -7.08 6.82 2.37
N THR A 144 -7.42 5.80 3.16
CA THR A 144 -8.81 5.42 3.38
C THR A 144 -9.48 6.34 4.42
N ASP A 145 -10.78 6.14 4.61
CA ASP A 145 -11.54 6.90 5.61
C ASP A 145 -11.35 6.38 7.02
N GLU A 146 -10.61 5.29 7.20
CA GLU A 146 -10.36 4.76 8.53
C GLU A 146 -9.29 5.58 9.26
N GLY A 147 -9.39 5.61 10.58
CA GLY A 147 -8.37 6.21 11.42
C GLY A 147 -8.31 7.72 11.29
N ASN A 148 -7.11 8.26 11.22
CA ASN A 148 -6.86 9.69 11.22
C ASN A 148 -7.46 10.34 9.98
N GLN A 149 -8.24 11.40 10.16
CA GLN A 149 -8.95 12.09 9.09
C GLN A 149 -8.16 13.26 8.49
N THR A 150 -6.95 13.52 8.98
CA THR A 150 -6.12 14.59 8.43
C THR A 150 -5.78 14.29 6.98
N PRO A 151 -6.09 15.19 6.04
CA PRO A 151 -5.81 14.93 4.63
C PRO A 151 -4.32 14.82 4.34
N VAL A 152 -4.00 14.04 3.31
CA VAL A 152 -2.63 13.91 2.81
C VAL A 152 -2.59 14.58 1.43
N ALA A 153 -1.59 15.42 1.21
CA ALA A 153 -1.39 16.05 -0.09
C ALA A 153 -0.49 15.15 -0.93
N PHE A 154 -1.04 14.60 -2.03
CA PHE A 154 -0.30 13.70 -2.90
C PHE A 154 0.36 14.43 -4.05
N LYS A 155 1.53 13.95 -4.47
CA LYS A 155 2.27 14.47 -5.62
C LYS A 155 1.97 13.60 -6.84
N THR A 156 1.78 14.22 -7.99
CA THR A 156 1.50 13.50 -9.23
C THR A 156 2.39 14.02 -10.35
N GLY A 157 2.45 13.27 -11.45
CA GLY A 157 3.20 13.68 -12.63
C GLY A 157 4.71 13.51 -12.52
N ILE A 158 5.19 12.75 -11.54
CA ILE A 158 6.63 12.55 -11.30
C ILE A 158 6.98 11.07 -11.37
N ASN A 159 8.25 10.81 -11.70
CA ASN A 159 8.79 9.46 -11.61
C ASN A 159 9.40 9.29 -10.22
N VAL A 160 9.18 8.14 -9.61
CA VAL A 160 9.57 7.89 -8.22
C VAL A 160 10.30 6.58 -8.05
N LYS A 161 11.09 6.51 -6.99
CA LYS A 161 11.74 5.29 -6.51
C LYS A 161 11.12 4.87 -5.19
N ALA A 162 10.71 3.63 -5.12
CA ALA A 162 10.07 3.08 -3.91
C ALA A 162 10.99 3.22 -2.70
N GLY A 163 10.41 3.58 -1.58
CA GLY A 163 11.14 3.71 -0.33
C GLY A 163 12.04 4.94 -0.23
N LYS A 164 12.10 5.75 -1.28
CA LYS A 164 12.97 6.93 -1.29
C LYS A 164 12.20 8.23 -1.49
N ASP A 165 11.37 8.29 -2.50
CA ASP A 165 10.69 9.54 -2.86
C ASP A 165 9.38 9.70 -2.09
N VAL A 166 9.18 10.85 -1.48
CA VAL A 166 7.93 11.17 -0.79
C VAL A 166 6.85 11.44 -1.83
N ILE A 167 5.72 10.79 -1.73
CA ILE A 167 4.58 11.00 -2.63
C ILE A 167 3.38 11.61 -1.92
N GLY A 168 3.43 11.74 -0.60
CA GLY A 168 2.35 12.38 0.16
C GLY A 168 2.81 12.83 1.53
N GLU A 169 2.21 13.90 2.01
CA GLU A 169 2.49 14.39 3.36
C GLU A 169 1.41 15.36 3.89
#